data_55d256738ed7ab7ea9c62c6d0877b534
#
_entry.id   55d256738ed7ab7ea9c62c6d0877b534
#
_cell.length_a   1.000
_cell.length_b   1.000
_cell.length_c   1.000
_cell.angle_alpha   90.00
_cell.angle_beta   90.00
_cell.angle_gamma   90.00
#
_symmetry.space_group_name_H-M   'P 1'
#
loop_
_entity.id
_entity.type
_entity.pdbx_description
1 polymer ?
#
loop_
_entity_poly.entity_id
_entity_poly.type
_entity_poly.pdbx_seq_one_letter_code
_entity_poly.pdbx_strand_id
1 'polypeptide(L)'
;MTAFRSAMRSHVGHVRELNEDSAAELPARGLWVVADGMGGHERGDQASQLVTSSLKRLPPTEGAVDLLRAVQATLARCNHELYASAGRDGLCGCTVVVLLAAEGHIACLWAGDSRLY
;
A
#
# COMPACT_ATOMS: atom_id res chain seq x y z
N MET A 1 -8.82 -14.71 -19.16
CA MET A 1 -8.44 -14.11 -17.87
C MET A 1 -7.06 -14.61 -17.48
N THR A 2 -6.13 -13.70 -17.20
CA THR A 2 -4.79 -14.08 -16.78
C THR A 2 -4.79 -14.39 -15.28
N ALA A 3 -4.22 -15.54 -14.94
CA ALA A 3 -4.04 -15.91 -13.54
C ALA A 3 -2.60 -15.55 -13.11
N PHE A 4 -2.46 -15.01 -11.91
CA PHE A 4 -1.16 -14.65 -11.35
C PHE A 4 -0.88 -15.50 -10.11
N ARG A 5 0.40 -15.78 -9.94
CA ARG A 5 0.91 -16.41 -8.73
C ARG A 5 1.86 -15.43 -8.07
N SER A 6 1.74 -15.27 -6.77
CA SER A 6 2.60 -14.34 -6.04
C SER A 6 2.92 -14.89 -4.66
N ALA A 7 3.92 -14.29 -4.03
CA ALA A 7 4.28 -14.59 -2.66
C ALA A 7 4.80 -13.30 -2.02
N MET A 8 4.60 -13.17 -0.73
CA MET A 8 5.15 -12.04 0.00
C MET A 8 5.80 -12.50 1.29
N ARG A 9 6.77 -11.71 1.74
CA ARG A 9 7.49 -11.97 2.98
C ARG A 9 7.88 -10.66 3.63
N SER A 10 7.82 -10.61 4.94
CA SER A 10 8.22 -9.45 5.72
C SER A 10 8.98 -9.87 6.97
N HIS A 11 9.92 -9.05 7.40
CA HIS A 11 10.72 -9.30 8.58
C HIS A 11 11.18 -7.97 9.20
N VAL A 12 11.19 -7.90 10.53
CA VAL A 12 11.59 -6.68 11.24
C VAL A 12 13.09 -6.37 11.09
N GLY A 13 13.91 -7.38 10.84
CA GLY A 13 15.37 -7.23 10.78
C GLY A 13 16.00 -7.32 12.16
N HIS A 14 17.32 -7.02 12.22
CA HIS A 14 18.11 -7.17 13.45
C HIS A 14 18.29 -5.87 14.24
N VAL A 15 17.94 -4.74 13.67
CA VAL A 15 18.20 -3.41 14.23
C VAL A 15 16.94 -2.77 14.80
N ARG A 16 15.79 -3.00 14.17
CA ARG A 16 14.52 -2.40 14.57
C ARG A 16 13.76 -3.32 15.53
N GLU A 17 13.05 -2.72 16.48
CA GLU A 17 12.18 -3.46 17.40
C GLU A 17 10.80 -3.70 16.80
N LEU A 18 10.36 -2.85 15.87
CA LEU A 18 9.04 -2.91 15.26
C LEU A 18 9.15 -2.97 13.75
N ASN A 19 8.43 -3.91 13.13
CA ASN A 19 8.31 -3.95 11.68
C ASN A 19 7.20 -2.98 11.23
N GLU A 20 7.62 -1.85 10.67
CA GLU A 20 6.71 -0.82 10.17
C GLU A 20 6.33 -1.02 8.70
N ASP A 21 6.77 -2.09 8.09
CA ASP A 21 6.41 -2.45 6.73
C ASP A 21 5.09 -3.22 6.71
N SER A 22 4.36 -3.08 5.63
CA SER A 22 3.16 -3.85 5.38
C SER A 22 3.05 -4.15 3.89
N ALA A 23 2.44 -5.27 3.57
CA ALA A 23 2.26 -5.67 2.19
C ALA A 23 0.93 -6.37 2.03
N ALA A 24 0.39 -6.31 0.82
CA ALA A 24 -0.79 -7.07 0.46
C ALA A 24 -0.65 -7.60 -0.95
N GLU A 25 -1.11 -8.83 -1.14
CA GLU A 25 -1.18 -9.44 -2.46
C GLU A 25 -2.61 -9.87 -2.74
N LEU A 26 -3.13 -9.37 -3.85
CA LEU A 26 -4.48 -9.65 -4.31
C LEU A 26 -4.41 -10.08 -5.77
N PRO A 27 -3.82 -11.26 -6.04
CA PRO A 27 -3.56 -11.69 -7.44
C PRO A 27 -4.83 -11.84 -8.26
N ALA A 28 -5.94 -12.25 -7.64
CA ALA A 28 -7.22 -12.33 -8.33
C ALA A 28 -7.71 -10.99 -8.84
N ARG A 29 -7.28 -9.89 -8.21
CA ARG A 29 -7.63 -8.53 -8.63
C ARG A 29 -6.52 -7.85 -9.43
N GLY A 30 -5.37 -8.50 -9.58
CA GLY A 30 -4.22 -7.90 -10.24
C GLY A 30 -3.64 -6.74 -9.46
N LEU A 31 -3.60 -6.83 -8.14
CA LEU A 31 -3.16 -5.76 -7.26
C LEU A 31 -2.14 -6.28 -6.26
N TRP A 32 -1.00 -5.60 -6.16
CA TRP A 32 0.04 -5.86 -5.16
C TRP A 32 0.52 -4.53 -4.60
N VAL A 33 0.76 -4.49 -3.29
CA VAL A 33 1.20 -3.27 -2.63
C VAL A 33 2.23 -3.59 -1.55
N VAL A 34 3.24 -2.75 -1.47
CA VAL A 34 4.20 -2.72 -0.36
C VAL A 34 4.21 -1.30 0.19
N ALA A 35 4.13 -1.17 1.50
CA ALA A 35 4.18 0.10 2.19
C ALA A 35 5.21 0.04 3.31
N ASP A 36 6.08 1.05 3.38
CA ASP A 36 7.11 1.20 4.39
C ASP A 36 6.74 2.40 5.27
N GLY A 37 6.36 2.13 6.49
CA GLY A 37 5.88 3.16 7.40
C GLY A 37 7.00 3.92 8.10
N MET A 38 6.71 5.15 8.46
CA MET A 38 7.60 6.01 9.22
C MET A 38 6.83 6.78 10.30
N GLY A 39 7.46 6.94 11.44
CA GLY A 39 6.88 7.65 12.58
C GLY A 39 7.29 6.99 13.88
N GLY A 40 7.39 7.74 14.96
CA GLY A 40 7.69 7.20 16.28
C GLY A 40 6.47 6.51 16.91
N HIS A 41 6.71 5.67 17.93
CA HIS A 41 5.64 5.10 18.76
C HIS A 41 4.57 4.33 17.97
N GLU A 42 4.99 3.38 17.12
CA GLU A 42 4.11 2.52 16.33
C GLU A 42 3.31 3.23 15.23
N ARG A 43 3.60 4.49 14.94
CA ARG A 43 2.86 5.24 13.94
C ARG A 43 3.14 4.81 12.51
N GLY A 44 4.39 4.41 12.25
CA GLY A 44 4.76 3.87 10.94
C GLY A 44 4.02 2.58 10.64
N ASP A 45 3.90 1.70 11.63
CA ASP A 45 3.13 0.47 11.52
C ASP A 45 1.66 0.77 11.21
N GLN A 46 1.05 1.71 11.95
CA GLN A 46 -0.33 2.12 11.71
C GLN A 46 -0.51 2.72 10.32
N ALA A 47 0.43 3.54 9.87
CA ALA A 47 0.37 4.16 8.55
C ALA A 47 0.41 3.13 7.43
N SER A 48 1.37 2.21 7.47
CA SER A 48 1.50 1.18 6.44
C SER A 48 0.31 0.22 6.44
N GLN A 49 -0.22 -0.13 7.60
CA GLN A 49 -1.39 -0.99 7.72
C GLN A 49 -2.66 -0.31 7.23
N LEU A 50 -2.80 0.99 7.45
CA LEU A 50 -3.94 1.73 6.91
C LEU A 50 -3.98 1.62 5.39
N VAL A 51 -2.85 1.81 4.74
CA VAL A 51 -2.75 1.73 3.28
C VAL A 51 -3.10 0.32 2.79
N THR A 52 -2.45 -0.70 3.32
CA THR A 52 -2.65 -2.07 2.85
C THR A 52 -4.06 -2.57 3.14
N SER A 53 -4.60 -2.30 4.32
CA SER A 53 -5.95 -2.74 4.67
C SER A 53 -7.01 -2.00 3.86
N SER A 54 -6.80 -0.72 3.56
CA SER A 54 -7.73 0.04 2.72
C SER A 54 -7.78 -0.52 1.30
N LEU A 55 -6.63 -0.88 0.75
CA LEU A 55 -6.57 -1.48 -0.59
C LEU A 55 -7.18 -2.89 -0.61
N LYS A 56 -7.02 -3.67 0.45
CA LYS A 56 -7.68 -4.98 0.57
C LYS A 56 -9.20 -4.88 0.56
N ARG A 57 -9.75 -3.77 1.03
CA ARG A 57 -11.20 -3.55 1.12
C ARG A 57 -11.81 -2.84 -0.08
N LEU A 58 -11.04 -2.63 -1.14
CA LEU A 58 -11.59 -2.02 -2.35
C LEU A 58 -12.81 -2.83 -2.85
N PRO A 59 -13.92 -2.15 -3.16
CA PRO A 59 -15.05 -2.83 -3.78
C PRO A 59 -14.67 -3.34 -5.18
N PRO A 60 -15.46 -4.27 -5.75
CA PRO A 60 -15.20 -4.74 -7.10
C PRO A 60 -15.13 -3.58 -8.10
N THR A 61 -14.22 -3.70 -9.06
CA THR A 61 -14.00 -2.69 -10.10
C THR A 61 -14.18 -3.29 -11.49
N GLU A 62 -14.48 -2.46 -12.47
CA GLU A 62 -14.68 -2.86 -13.84
C GLU A 62 -13.55 -2.36 -14.73
N GLY A 63 -12.62 -3.26 -15.04
CA GLY A 63 -11.52 -2.95 -15.97
C GLY A 63 -10.36 -2.22 -15.35
N ALA A 64 -9.32 -2.03 -16.16
CA ALA A 64 -8.04 -1.49 -15.71
C ALA A 64 -8.13 -0.03 -15.26
N VAL A 65 -8.86 0.79 -15.98
CA VAL A 65 -8.97 2.23 -15.66
C VAL A 65 -9.73 2.44 -14.35
N ASP A 66 -10.81 1.70 -14.16
CA ASP A 66 -11.60 1.78 -12.94
C ASP A 66 -10.79 1.32 -11.73
N LEU A 67 -10.02 0.26 -11.87
CA LEU A 67 -9.12 -0.22 -10.82
C LEU A 67 -8.07 0.84 -10.48
N LEU A 68 -7.43 1.44 -11.48
CA LEU A 68 -6.43 2.48 -11.28
C LEU A 68 -7.02 3.67 -10.52
N ARG A 69 -8.19 4.14 -10.94
CA ARG A 69 -8.87 5.26 -10.28
C ARG A 69 -9.26 4.94 -8.84
N ALA A 70 -9.75 3.73 -8.59
CA ALA A 70 -10.12 3.29 -7.25
C ALA A 70 -8.90 3.26 -6.32
N VAL A 71 -7.76 2.76 -6.81
CA VAL A 71 -6.51 2.74 -6.04
C VAL A 71 -6.03 4.15 -5.76
N GLN A 72 -6.01 5.03 -6.75
CA GLN A 72 -5.60 6.43 -6.57
C GLN A 72 -6.48 7.15 -5.54
N ALA A 73 -7.78 6.98 -5.62
CA ALA A 73 -8.72 7.58 -4.67
C ALA A 73 -8.50 7.04 -3.24
N THR A 74 -8.24 5.75 -3.11
CA THR A 74 -7.97 5.13 -1.82
C THR A 74 -6.68 5.66 -1.21
N LEU A 75 -5.61 5.76 -1.99
CA LEU A 75 -4.33 6.31 -1.51
C LEU A 75 -4.48 7.78 -1.10
N ALA A 76 -5.23 8.57 -1.85
CA ALA A 76 -5.50 9.97 -1.50
C ALA A 76 -6.27 10.08 -0.18
N ARG A 77 -7.24 9.21 0.04
CA ARG A 77 -8.00 9.17 1.29
C ARG A 77 -7.11 8.77 2.46
N CYS A 78 -6.25 7.76 2.29
CA CYS A 78 -5.29 7.37 3.32
C CYS A 78 -4.36 8.53 3.68
N ASN A 79 -3.85 9.23 2.67
CA ASN A 79 -3.00 10.40 2.89
C ASN A 79 -3.72 11.47 3.71
N HIS A 80 -4.96 11.74 3.38
CA HIS A 80 -5.78 12.72 4.12
C HIS A 80 -5.99 12.28 5.57
N GLU A 81 -6.31 11.01 5.80
CA GLU A 81 -6.49 10.49 7.16
C GLU A 81 -5.22 10.56 7.98
N LEU A 82 -4.08 10.20 7.39
CA LEU A 82 -2.78 10.26 8.08
C LEU A 82 -2.39 11.70 8.41
N TYR A 83 -2.63 12.62 7.49
CA TYR A 83 -2.35 14.03 7.73
C TYR A 83 -3.22 14.58 8.86
N ALA A 84 -4.51 14.25 8.86
CA ALA A 84 -5.43 14.71 9.89
C ALA A 84 -5.11 14.12 11.27
N SER A 85 -4.62 12.88 11.32
CA SER A 85 -4.26 12.21 12.58
C SER A 85 -2.89 12.60 13.12
N ALA A 86 -2.06 13.28 12.33
CA ALA A 86 -0.72 13.67 12.73
C ALA A 86 -0.72 14.59 13.97
N GLY A 87 -1.63 15.53 14.02
CA GLY A 87 -1.92 16.34 15.21
C GLY A 87 -0.69 16.84 15.96
N ARG A 88 -0.78 16.81 17.29
CA ARG A 88 0.28 17.28 18.18
C ARG A 88 1.46 16.33 18.32
N ASP A 89 1.28 15.08 17.96
CA ASP A 89 2.25 14.03 18.23
C ASP A 89 3.24 13.83 17.09
N GLY A 90 3.21 14.69 16.09
CA GLY A 90 4.10 14.64 14.95
C GLY A 90 3.56 13.87 13.78
N LEU A 91 4.32 13.89 12.68
CA LEU A 91 3.92 13.26 11.43
C LEU A 91 4.08 11.76 11.48
N CYS A 92 3.12 11.05 10.93
CA CYS A 92 3.27 9.66 10.55
C CYS A 92 2.93 9.53 9.06
N GLY A 93 3.50 8.55 8.41
CA GLY A 93 3.26 8.35 7.00
C GLY A 93 3.87 7.06 6.54
N CYS A 94 3.79 6.81 5.25
CA CYS A 94 4.47 5.68 4.65
C CYS A 94 4.82 5.96 3.20
N THR A 95 5.87 5.28 2.74
CA THR A 95 6.12 5.13 1.31
C THR A 95 5.21 4.03 0.81
N VAL A 96 4.97 4.00 -0.49
CA VAL A 96 4.14 2.96 -1.08
C VAL A 96 4.60 2.68 -2.50
N VAL A 97 4.54 1.41 -2.89
CA VAL A 97 4.60 1.01 -4.29
C VAL A 97 3.46 0.06 -4.56
N VAL A 98 2.73 0.31 -5.62
CA VAL A 98 1.58 -0.49 -6.04
C VAL A 98 1.79 -0.95 -7.46
N LEU A 99 1.59 -2.25 -7.69
CA LEU A 99 1.58 -2.82 -9.03
C LEU A 99 0.15 -3.22 -9.36
N LEU A 100 -0.33 -2.77 -10.50
CA LEU A 100 -1.62 -3.15 -11.05
C LEU A 100 -1.42 -3.89 -12.37
N ALA A 101 -2.14 -4.99 -12.55
CA ALA A 101 -2.13 -5.76 -13.79
C ALA A 101 -3.56 -6.18 -14.14
N ALA A 102 -4.11 -5.60 -15.18
CA ALA A 102 -5.49 -5.87 -15.60
C ALA A 102 -5.62 -5.68 -17.11
N GLU A 103 -6.35 -6.57 -17.76
CA GLU A 103 -6.69 -6.46 -19.19
C GLU A 103 -5.46 -6.29 -20.10
N GLY A 104 -4.37 -7.00 -19.79
CA GLY A 104 -3.13 -6.89 -20.57
C GLY A 104 -2.33 -5.61 -20.33
N HIS A 105 -2.74 -4.80 -19.37
CA HIS A 105 -2.04 -3.56 -18.99
C HIS A 105 -1.40 -3.69 -17.62
N ILE A 106 -0.27 -3.01 -17.46
CA ILE A 106 0.44 -2.93 -16.19
C ILE A 106 0.59 -1.45 -15.82
N ALA A 107 0.31 -1.13 -14.58
CA ALA A 107 0.54 0.20 -14.03
C ALA A 107 1.30 0.09 -12.72
N CYS A 108 2.16 1.05 -12.47
CA CYS A 108 2.89 1.17 -11.22
C CYS A 108 2.65 2.55 -10.64
N LEU A 109 2.27 2.58 -9.36
CA LEU A 109 2.12 3.81 -8.60
C LEU A 109 3.11 3.75 -7.45
N TRP A 110 3.80 4.87 -7.18
CA TRP A 110 4.74 4.89 -6.07
C TRP A 110 4.83 6.28 -5.45
N ALA A 111 5.20 6.28 -4.17
CA ALA A 111 5.59 7.47 -3.43
C ALA A 111 6.69 7.07 -2.45
N GLY A 112 7.83 7.75 -2.52
CA GLY A 112 8.98 7.46 -1.67
C GLY A 112 10.03 6.59 -2.33
N ASP A 113 10.76 5.81 -1.52
CA ASP A 113 11.94 5.06 -1.93
C ASP A 113 11.74 3.54 -2.06
N SER A 114 10.52 3.06 -1.94
CA SER A 114 10.20 1.66 -2.25
C SER A 114 10.37 1.39 -3.74
N ARG A 115 10.71 0.16 -4.09
CA ARG A 115 11.09 -0.18 -5.46
C ARG A 115 10.31 -1.36 -6.01
N LEU A 116 10.07 -1.31 -7.30
CA LEU A 116 9.54 -2.40 -8.10
C LEU A 116 10.61 -2.81 -9.12
N TYR A 117 10.87 -4.09 -9.18
CA TYR A 117 11.84 -4.66 -10.12
C TYR A 117 11.20 -5.55 -11.18
#